data_b2b480fdc391f3fad504d16cbb022069
#
_entry.id   b2b480fdc391f3fad504d16cbb022069
#
_cell.length_a   1.000
_cell.length_b   1.000
_cell.length_c   1.000
_cell.angle_alpha   90.00
_cell.angle_beta   90.00
_cell.angle_gamma   90.00
#
_symmetry.space_group_name_H-M   'P 1'
#
loop_
_entity.id
_entity.type
_entity.pdbx_description
1 polymer ?
#
loop_
_entity_poly.entity_id
_entity_poly.type
_entity_poly.pdbx_seq_one_letter_code
_entity_poly.pdbx_strand_id
1 'polypeptide(L)'
;PSCVHPGICSNLNTNHDPLIRLYKRVRDLPGIKKVLVASGLRYDLAVTSPEYVRELVSHHVGGYLKIAPEHTEEGPLSKMMKPGMGTYYAFKEMFEKYSREAGKEQYLIPYFIAAHPGTTDEDMMNLALWLKRNGFRADQVQTFLPSPMATATAMYHSERNPLRKVKRDSEVIPVPKGLKIRRLHKAFLRYHDANNWPLLREALKRMGRADLIGNGKRHLIPGWQPKGTGVAGEGKTFRTQHTGLPDTPATRGKRGSGGRKRKSRTSSRNHQH
;
A
#
# COMPACT_ATOMS: atom_id res chain seq x y z
N PRO A 1 18.03 12.14 9.36
CA PRO A 1 17.96 12.57 7.97
C PRO A 1 18.25 11.40 7.04
N SER A 2 17.60 11.39 5.88
CA SER A 2 17.88 10.46 4.80
C SER A 2 18.50 11.24 3.63
N CYS A 3 19.02 10.52 2.61
CA CYS A 3 19.58 11.18 1.41
C CYS A 3 18.56 12.01 0.60
N VAL A 4 17.26 11.90 0.94
CA VAL A 4 16.16 12.56 0.22
C VAL A 4 15.20 13.33 1.14
N HIS A 5 15.47 13.39 2.45
CA HIS A 5 14.61 14.08 3.40
C HIS A 5 15.44 14.78 4.50
N PRO A 6 15.15 16.05 4.82
CA PRO A 6 14.07 16.91 4.32
C PRO A 6 14.25 17.42 2.89
N GLY A 7 15.41 17.26 2.31
CA GLY A 7 15.75 17.59 0.94
C GLY A 7 16.73 16.58 0.35
N ILE A 8 17.01 16.69 -0.94
CA ILE A 8 18.00 15.85 -1.61
C ILE A 8 19.40 16.23 -1.11
N CYS A 9 20.13 15.24 -0.59
CA CYS A 9 21.51 15.41 -0.12
C CYS A 9 22.43 15.78 -1.29
N SER A 10 23.28 16.78 -1.11
CA SER A 10 24.25 17.20 -2.13
C SER A 10 25.24 16.09 -2.56
N ASN A 11 25.46 15.09 -1.70
CA ASN A 11 26.31 13.94 -2.02
C ASN A 11 25.56 12.81 -2.77
N LEU A 12 24.23 12.92 -2.92
CA LEU A 12 23.47 11.96 -3.69
C LEU A 12 23.56 12.29 -5.18
N ASN A 13 24.17 11.39 -5.94
CA ASN A 13 24.17 11.53 -7.40
C ASN A 13 22.76 11.30 -7.95
N THR A 14 22.14 12.34 -8.48
CA THR A 14 20.81 12.32 -9.10
C THR A 14 20.88 12.41 -10.62
N ASN A 15 22.07 12.24 -11.22
CA ASN A 15 22.21 12.24 -12.68
C ASN A 15 21.58 10.97 -13.28
N HIS A 16 20.57 11.15 -14.11
CA HIS A 16 19.85 10.09 -14.80
C HIS A 16 20.42 9.71 -16.17
N ASP A 17 21.44 10.42 -16.68
CA ASP A 17 22.03 10.14 -18.00
C ASP A 17 22.55 8.71 -18.17
N PRO A 18 23.22 8.10 -17.17
CA PRO A 18 23.66 6.71 -17.30
C PRO A 18 22.47 5.74 -17.47
N LEU A 19 21.36 6.02 -16.80
CA LEU A 19 20.13 5.21 -16.88
C LEU A 19 19.44 5.39 -18.24
N ILE A 20 19.35 6.63 -18.73
CA ILE A 20 18.83 6.94 -20.08
C ILE A 20 19.66 6.22 -21.15
N ARG A 21 20.99 6.29 -21.06
CA ARG A 21 21.88 5.56 -21.99
C ARG A 21 21.68 4.05 -21.93
N LEU A 22 21.53 3.50 -20.73
CA LEU A 22 21.27 2.07 -20.55
C LEU A 22 19.95 1.66 -21.22
N TYR A 23 18.88 2.41 -20.99
CA TYR A 23 17.57 2.13 -21.59
C TYR A 23 17.61 2.17 -23.12
N LYS A 24 18.25 3.18 -23.69
CA LYS A 24 18.44 3.28 -25.15
C LYS A 24 19.22 2.08 -25.69
N ARG A 25 20.36 1.75 -25.08
CA ARG A 25 21.17 0.59 -25.51
C ARG A 25 20.39 -0.73 -25.49
N VAL A 26 19.64 -0.98 -24.41
CA VAL A 26 18.87 -2.23 -24.30
C VAL A 26 17.73 -2.24 -25.32
N ARG A 27 17.08 -1.11 -25.58
CA ARG A 27 16.02 -1.03 -26.58
C ARG A 27 16.52 -1.30 -27.99
N ASP A 28 17.75 -0.89 -28.28
CA ASP A 28 18.36 -1.00 -29.61
C ASP A 28 19.00 -2.40 -29.86
N LEU A 29 18.97 -3.32 -28.89
CA LEU A 29 19.49 -4.67 -29.07
C LEU A 29 18.60 -5.48 -30.04
N PRO A 30 19.21 -6.26 -30.96
CA PRO A 30 18.46 -7.14 -31.84
C PRO A 30 17.54 -8.09 -31.06
N GLY A 31 16.32 -8.25 -31.53
CA GLY A 31 15.31 -9.14 -30.91
C GLY A 31 14.55 -8.54 -29.72
N ILE A 32 14.95 -7.38 -29.20
CA ILE A 32 14.21 -6.69 -28.13
C ILE A 32 13.10 -5.85 -28.75
N LYS A 33 11.86 -6.17 -28.46
CA LYS A 33 10.68 -5.42 -28.94
C LYS A 33 10.33 -4.24 -28.04
N LYS A 34 10.41 -4.41 -26.72
CA LYS A 34 10.07 -3.40 -25.70
C LYS A 34 10.88 -3.63 -24.44
N VAL A 35 11.26 -2.53 -23.79
CA VAL A 35 11.87 -2.51 -22.46
C VAL A 35 10.94 -1.72 -21.56
N LEU A 36 10.29 -2.36 -20.63
CA LEU A 36 9.28 -1.73 -19.77
C LEU A 36 9.74 -1.70 -18.31
N VAL A 37 9.48 -0.58 -17.64
CA VAL A 37 9.65 -0.43 -16.20
C VAL A 37 8.41 -0.99 -15.50
N ALA A 38 8.53 -2.16 -14.88
CA ALA A 38 7.45 -2.85 -14.19
C ALA A 38 7.40 -2.58 -12.68
N SER A 39 8.48 -2.04 -12.11
CA SER A 39 8.58 -1.68 -10.68
C SER A 39 8.06 -0.28 -10.39
N GLY A 40 7.86 0.02 -9.09
CA GLY A 40 7.58 1.40 -8.66
C GLY A 40 8.75 2.33 -8.92
N LEU A 41 8.45 3.56 -9.32
CA LEU A 41 9.43 4.61 -9.57
C LEU A 41 9.61 5.52 -8.35
N ARG A 42 10.85 5.94 -8.11
CA ARG A 42 11.18 7.07 -7.22
C ARG A 42 10.89 8.38 -7.96
N TYR A 43 9.61 8.73 -8.04
CA TYR A 43 9.13 9.93 -8.74
C TYR A 43 9.73 11.22 -8.17
N ASP A 44 10.06 11.22 -6.90
CA ASP A 44 10.68 12.33 -6.19
C ASP A 44 12.11 12.65 -6.67
N LEU A 45 12.82 11.68 -7.18
CA LEU A 45 14.09 11.87 -7.86
C LEU A 45 13.89 12.09 -9.37
N ALA A 46 12.95 11.37 -9.98
CA ALA A 46 12.70 11.48 -11.42
C ALA A 46 12.26 12.90 -11.83
N VAL A 47 11.51 13.60 -10.96
CA VAL A 47 11.05 14.98 -11.23
C VAL A 47 12.20 15.97 -11.46
N THR A 48 13.41 15.67 -10.97
CA THR A 48 14.60 16.51 -11.18
C THR A 48 15.20 16.37 -12.57
N SER A 49 14.76 15.38 -13.36
CA SER A 49 15.27 15.10 -14.71
C SER A 49 14.13 14.98 -15.73
N PRO A 50 13.70 16.11 -16.34
CA PRO A 50 12.66 16.09 -17.37
C PRO A 50 12.97 15.17 -18.54
N GLU A 51 14.24 15.07 -18.94
CA GLU A 51 14.68 14.19 -20.03
C GLU A 51 14.47 12.71 -19.68
N TYR A 52 14.77 12.34 -18.44
CA TYR A 52 14.52 10.97 -17.97
C TYR A 52 13.02 10.65 -17.99
N VAL A 53 12.17 11.57 -17.51
CA VAL A 53 10.71 11.34 -17.52
C VAL A 53 10.19 11.25 -18.95
N ARG A 54 10.70 12.09 -19.87
CA ARG A 54 10.34 12.03 -21.30
C ARG A 54 10.73 10.68 -21.92
N GLU A 55 11.97 10.22 -21.73
CA GLU A 55 12.43 8.90 -22.21
C GLU A 55 11.58 7.76 -21.65
N LEU A 56 11.34 7.80 -20.32
CA LEU A 56 10.53 6.81 -19.60
C LEU A 56 9.12 6.70 -20.21
N VAL A 57 8.41 7.81 -20.32
CA VAL A 57 7.04 7.89 -20.81
C VAL A 57 6.96 7.47 -22.28
N SER A 58 7.92 7.94 -23.10
CA SER A 58 7.91 7.66 -24.53
C SER A 58 8.19 6.19 -24.87
N HIS A 59 8.97 5.48 -24.06
CA HIS A 59 9.47 4.17 -24.45
C HIS A 59 9.28 3.05 -23.41
N HIS A 60 9.16 3.38 -22.13
CA HIS A 60 9.32 2.39 -21.05
C HIS A 60 8.08 2.21 -20.16
N VAL A 61 6.97 2.91 -20.44
CA VAL A 61 5.68 2.75 -19.77
C VAL A 61 4.71 2.04 -20.69
N GLY A 62 4.16 0.92 -20.20
CA GLY A 62 3.22 0.07 -20.94
C GLY A 62 1.75 0.41 -20.70
N GLY A 63 1.41 1.66 -20.36
CA GLY A 63 0.05 2.11 -20.02
C GLY A 63 -0.10 2.51 -18.56
N TYR A 64 0.58 1.84 -17.65
CA TYR A 64 0.52 2.14 -16.21
C TYR A 64 1.92 2.31 -15.63
N LEU A 65 2.10 3.37 -14.83
CA LEU A 65 3.32 3.58 -14.06
C LEU A 65 3.01 3.61 -12.57
N LYS A 66 3.67 2.73 -11.82
CA LYS A 66 3.53 2.64 -10.37
C LYS A 66 4.42 3.66 -9.68
N ILE A 67 3.85 4.40 -8.74
CA ILE A 67 4.57 5.35 -7.89
C ILE A 67 4.10 5.20 -6.44
N ALA A 68 4.93 5.58 -5.47
CA ALA A 68 4.64 5.37 -4.07
C ALA A 68 4.68 6.70 -3.27
N PRO A 69 3.64 7.55 -3.36
CA PRO A 69 3.51 8.70 -2.49
C PRO A 69 3.32 8.31 -1.02
N GLU A 70 2.77 7.15 -0.74
CA GLU A 70 2.52 6.51 0.56
C GLU A 70 1.42 7.18 1.39
N HIS A 71 1.33 8.50 1.42
CA HIS A 71 0.31 9.28 2.13
C HIS A 71 0.11 10.65 1.48
N THR A 72 -0.93 11.39 1.91
CA THR A 72 -1.19 12.78 1.49
C THR A 72 -0.90 13.81 2.58
N GLU A 73 -0.92 13.38 3.84
CA GLU A 73 -0.77 14.25 5.00
C GLU A 73 0.72 14.38 5.40
N GLU A 74 1.12 15.60 5.76
CA GLU A 74 2.51 15.92 6.09
C GLU A 74 3.01 15.17 7.33
N GLY A 75 2.15 14.98 8.34
CA GLY A 75 2.47 14.24 9.56
C GLY A 75 3.03 12.86 9.26
N PRO A 76 2.25 11.95 8.63
CA PRO A 76 2.73 10.64 8.20
C PRO A 76 3.92 10.69 7.24
N LEU A 77 3.91 11.58 6.24
CA LEU A 77 4.99 11.69 5.26
C LEU A 77 6.33 12.04 5.92
N SER A 78 6.33 12.94 6.90
CA SER A 78 7.53 13.32 7.65
C SER A 78 8.12 12.13 8.42
N LYS A 79 7.26 11.27 9.01
CA LYS A 79 7.69 10.05 9.71
C LYS A 79 8.22 8.99 8.75
N MET A 80 7.72 8.96 7.52
CA MET A 80 8.21 8.09 6.44
C MET A 80 9.46 8.65 5.75
N MET A 81 9.89 9.87 6.10
CA MET A 81 10.96 10.61 5.41
C MET A 81 10.69 10.73 3.90
N LYS A 82 9.43 10.98 3.54
CA LYS A 82 8.96 11.17 2.17
C LYS A 82 8.75 12.66 1.88
N PRO A 83 8.92 13.10 0.62
CA PRO A 83 8.57 14.45 0.22
C PRO A 83 7.06 14.68 0.33
N GLY A 84 6.67 15.94 0.49
CA GLY A 84 5.26 16.34 0.48
C GLY A 84 4.60 16.16 -0.90
N MET A 85 3.28 16.32 -0.91
CA MET A 85 2.45 16.14 -2.11
C MET A 85 2.80 17.09 -3.28
N GLY A 86 3.47 18.20 -3.01
CA GLY A 86 3.95 19.11 -4.08
C GLY A 86 4.79 18.40 -5.13
N THR A 87 5.72 17.53 -4.69
CA THR A 87 6.56 16.73 -5.61
C THR A 87 5.73 15.74 -6.42
N TYR A 88 4.70 15.14 -5.82
CA TYR A 88 3.77 14.28 -6.53
C TYR A 88 3.04 15.03 -7.65
N TYR A 89 2.51 16.21 -7.37
CA TYR A 89 1.79 17.00 -8.37
C TYR A 89 2.71 17.47 -9.49
N ALA A 90 3.93 17.91 -9.18
CA ALA A 90 4.91 18.28 -10.18
C ALA A 90 5.27 17.10 -11.11
N PHE A 91 5.49 15.91 -10.54
CA PHE A 91 5.73 14.71 -11.33
C PHE A 91 4.52 14.32 -12.18
N LYS A 92 3.31 14.37 -11.61
CA LYS A 92 2.06 14.05 -12.32
C LYS A 92 1.88 14.95 -13.55
N GLU A 93 2.05 16.25 -13.37
CA GLU A 93 1.94 17.22 -14.47
C GLU A 93 2.95 16.91 -15.58
N MET A 94 4.20 16.65 -15.22
CA MET A 94 5.26 16.28 -16.16
C MET A 94 4.95 14.98 -16.90
N PHE A 95 4.47 13.95 -16.18
CA PHE A 95 4.07 12.66 -16.72
C PHE A 95 2.92 12.81 -17.74
N GLU A 96 1.86 13.54 -17.38
CA GLU A 96 0.70 13.78 -18.24
C GLU A 96 1.07 14.59 -19.47
N LYS A 97 1.96 15.60 -19.33
CA LYS A 97 2.47 16.38 -20.44
C LYS A 97 3.19 15.49 -21.45
N TYR A 98 4.16 14.71 -21.00
CA TYR A 98 4.95 13.87 -21.91
C TYR A 98 4.16 12.67 -22.45
N SER A 99 3.15 12.17 -21.75
CA SER A 99 2.23 11.17 -22.29
C SER A 99 1.44 11.72 -23.47
N ARG A 100 0.93 12.95 -23.36
CA ARG A 100 0.25 13.64 -24.47
C ARG A 100 1.19 13.91 -25.64
N GLU A 101 2.40 14.41 -25.38
CA GLU A 101 3.42 14.64 -26.42
C GLU A 101 3.79 13.35 -27.16
N ALA A 102 3.83 12.22 -26.46
CA ALA A 102 4.10 10.90 -27.02
C ALA A 102 2.89 10.24 -27.70
N GLY A 103 1.71 10.88 -27.68
CA GLY A 103 0.47 10.32 -28.23
C GLY A 103 -0.01 9.04 -27.52
N LYS A 104 0.28 8.91 -26.22
CA LYS A 104 -0.01 7.71 -25.44
C LYS A 104 -1.02 7.97 -24.35
N GLU A 105 -1.94 7.03 -24.19
CA GLU A 105 -2.84 6.97 -23.04
C GLU A 105 -2.16 6.19 -21.90
N GLN A 106 -1.73 6.91 -20.86
CA GLN A 106 -0.99 6.34 -19.75
C GLN A 106 -1.49 6.90 -18.42
N TYR A 107 -1.40 6.08 -17.37
CA TYR A 107 -1.94 6.40 -16.06
C TYR A 107 -0.94 6.14 -14.94
N LEU A 108 -0.94 7.02 -13.94
CA LEU A 108 -0.22 6.80 -12.69
C LEU A 108 -1.04 5.93 -11.75
N ILE A 109 -0.39 4.94 -11.15
CA ILE A 109 -0.98 4.10 -10.11
C ILE A 109 -0.28 4.44 -8.79
N PRO A 110 -0.85 5.34 -7.98
CA PRO A 110 -0.27 5.71 -6.70
C PRO A 110 -0.54 4.63 -5.64
N TYR A 111 0.50 4.23 -4.93
CA TYR A 111 0.41 3.34 -3.78
C TYR A 111 0.40 4.14 -2.48
N PHE A 112 -0.49 3.72 -1.57
CA PHE A 112 -0.63 4.29 -0.24
C PHE A 112 -0.56 3.20 0.81
N ILE A 113 -0.03 3.55 1.99
CA ILE A 113 0.13 2.62 3.10
C ILE A 113 -0.87 2.93 4.22
N ALA A 114 -1.52 1.90 4.74
CA ALA A 114 -2.40 1.99 5.90
C ALA A 114 -1.63 1.69 7.19
N ALA A 115 -2.02 2.32 8.28
CA ALA A 115 -1.56 2.03 9.63
C ALA A 115 -0.04 2.14 9.84
N HIS A 116 0.62 3.05 9.12
CA HIS A 116 2.02 3.38 9.39
C HIS A 116 2.10 4.13 10.75
N PRO A 117 3.14 3.88 11.59
CA PRO A 117 3.39 4.71 12.76
C PRO A 117 3.43 6.20 12.42
N GLY A 118 2.80 7.03 13.25
CA GLY A 118 2.61 8.44 12.98
C GLY A 118 1.38 8.80 12.16
N THR A 119 0.49 7.82 11.91
CA THR A 119 -0.78 8.05 11.18
C THR A 119 -1.96 7.94 12.11
N THR A 120 -2.84 8.94 12.09
CA THR A 120 -4.10 8.99 12.85
C THR A 120 -5.30 8.54 12.02
N ASP A 121 -6.46 8.34 12.67
CA ASP A 121 -7.73 8.08 11.96
C ASP A 121 -8.10 9.28 11.07
N GLU A 122 -7.79 10.51 11.48
CA GLU A 122 -8.05 11.72 10.72
C GLU A 122 -7.17 11.80 9.46
N ASP A 123 -5.89 11.50 9.57
CA ASP A 123 -5.00 11.44 8.41
C ASP A 123 -5.52 10.46 7.36
N MET A 124 -5.98 9.28 7.79
CA MET A 124 -6.54 8.27 6.88
C MET A 124 -7.87 8.71 6.26
N MET A 125 -8.71 9.43 7.01
CA MET A 125 -9.94 10.03 6.48
C MET A 125 -9.62 11.09 5.42
N ASN A 126 -8.67 11.96 5.67
CA ASN A 126 -8.24 12.98 4.72
C ASN A 126 -7.67 12.36 3.45
N LEU A 127 -6.84 11.33 3.58
CA LEU A 127 -6.36 10.54 2.45
C LEU A 127 -7.52 9.91 1.65
N ALA A 128 -8.53 9.34 2.31
CA ALA A 128 -9.70 8.78 1.63
C ALA A 128 -10.50 9.85 0.87
N LEU A 129 -10.64 11.04 1.44
CA LEU A 129 -11.27 12.18 0.77
C LEU A 129 -10.46 12.63 -0.46
N TRP A 130 -9.15 12.65 -0.34
CA TRP A 130 -8.26 12.97 -1.46
C TRP A 130 -8.40 11.93 -2.58
N LEU A 131 -8.39 10.63 -2.25
CA LEU A 131 -8.61 9.54 -3.21
C LEU A 131 -9.92 9.72 -3.95
N LYS A 132 -11.00 10.02 -3.23
CA LYS A 132 -12.32 10.23 -3.83
C LYS A 132 -12.35 11.43 -4.77
N ARG A 133 -11.79 12.57 -4.36
CA ARG A 133 -11.74 13.79 -5.17
C ARG A 133 -10.96 13.60 -6.48
N ASN A 134 -9.93 12.76 -6.43
CA ASN A 134 -9.08 12.45 -7.58
C ASN A 134 -9.55 11.20 -8.37
N GLY A 135 -10.71 10.62 -8.02
CA GLY A 135 -11.27 9.46 -8.72
C GLY A 135 -10.50 8.15 -8.53
N PHE A 136 -9.57 8.09 -7.58
CA PHE A 136 -8.80 6.89 -7.32
C PHE A 136 -9.59 5.86 -6.51
N ARG A 137 -9.53 4.60 -6.95
CA ARG A 137 -10.06 3.43 -6.24
C ARG A 137 -8.90 2.46 -6.05
N ALA A 138 -8.38 2.40 -4.82
CA ALA A 138 -7.25 1.53 -4.52
C ALA A 138 -7.71 0.07 -4.40
N ASP A 139 -7.35 -0.77 -5.37
CA ASP A 139 -7.62 -2.20 -5.34
C ASP A 139 -6.60 -2.92 -4.44
N GLN A 140 -5.35 -2.54 -4.53
CA GLN A 140 -4.27 -3.04 -3.68
C GLN A 140 -3.97 -2.05 -2.57
N VAL A 141 -4.09 -2.51 -1.33
CA VAL A 141 -3.81 -1.73 -0.13
C VAL A 141 -2.77 -2.44 0.71
N GLN A 142 -1.66 -1.77 0.93
CA GLN A 142 -0.63 -2.22 1.85
C GLN A 142 -0.95 -1.72 3.26
N THR A 143 -0.71 -2.58 4.25
CA THR A 143 -0.78 -2.22 5.66
C THR A 143 0.60 -2.37 6.25
N PHE A 144 1.05 -1.38 7.00
CA PHE A 144 2.35 -1.45 7.67
C PHE A 144 2.46 -2.73 8.50
N LEU A 145 3.59 -3.41 8.37
CA LEU A 145 4.01 -4.53 9.21
C LEU A 145 5.42 -4.24 9.72
N PRO A 146 5.66 -4.37 11.03
CA PRO A 146 7.01 -4.24 11.56
C PRO A 146 7.94 -5.26 10.90
N SER A 147 9.05 -4.79 10.33
CA SER A 147 10.10 -5.64 9.75
C SER A 147 11.44 -5.28 10.38
N PRO A 148 12.38 -6.23 10.48
CA PRO A 148 13.71 -5.94 11.01
C PRO A 148 14.40 -4.79 10.27
N MET A 149 15.22 -4.02 10.97
CA MET A 149 16.05 -2.94 10.45
C MET A 149 15.32 -1.74 9.85
N ALA A 150 13.99 -1.67 9.92
CA ALA A 150 13.21 -0.53 9.46
C ALA A 150 13.02 0.49 10.59
N THR A 151 13.26 1.77 10.31
CA THR A 151 13.04 2.87 11.28
C THR A 151 11.58 2.90 11.77
N ALA A 152 10.62 2.62 10.89
CA ALA A 152 9.21 2.52 11.26
C ALA A 152 8.93 1.40 12.29
N THR A 153 9.73 0.34 12.32
CA THR A 153 9.63 -0.71 13.35
C THR A 153 10.06 -0.19 14.72
N ALA A 154 11.11 0.63 14.77
CA ALA A 154 11.49 1.30 16.00
C ALA A 154 10.39 2.24 16.50
N MET A 155 9.75 3.01 15.60
CA MET A 155 8.58 3.83 15.93
C MET A 155 7.42 2.98 16.50
N TYR A 156 7.13 1.86 15.84
CA TYR A 156 6.03 0.97 16.23
C TYR A 156 6.18 0.42 17.65
N HIS A 157 7.39 0.04 18.04
CA HIS A 157 7.65 -0.54 19.35
C HIS A 157 7.86 0.50 20.44
N SER A 158 8.58 1.59 20.14
CA SER A 158 8.90 2.64 21.13
C SER A 158 7.81 3.68 21.30
N GLU A 159 6.89 3.83 20.33
CA GLU A 159 5.93 4.93 20.25
C GLU A 159 6.59 6.33 20.30
N ARG A 160 7.86 6.37 19.90
CA ARG A 160 8.68 7.58 19.88
C ARG A 160 9.23 7.81 18.48
N ASN A 161 9.55 9.07 18.19
CA ASN A 161 10.20 9.43 16.94
C ASN A 161 11.70 9.12 17.02
N PRO A 162 12.24 8.09 16.31
CA PRO A 162 13.64 7.71 16.36
C PRO A 162 14.49 8.40 15.29
N LEU A 163 13.95 9.36 14.54
CA LEU A 163 14.71 10.12 13.53
C LEU A 163 15.81 10.98 14.17
N ARG A 164 15.75 11.14 15.49
CA ARG A 164 16.80 11.70 16.34
C ARG A 164 17.06 10.73 17.49
N LYS A 165 18.07 11.03 18.35
CA LYS A 165 18.34 10.24 19.56
C LYS A 165 17.06 10.16 20.42
N VAL A 166 16.60 8.94 20.70
CA VAL A 166 15.42 8.69 21.53
C VAL A 166 15.75 8.98 22.99
N LYS A 167 14.95 9.85 23.63
CA LYS A 167 15.00 10.20 25.04
C LYS A 167 13.58 10.05 25.64
N ARG A 168 13.45 10.21 26.95
CA ARG A 168 12.13 10.16 27.62
C ARG A 168 11.18 11.24 27.15
N ASP A 169 11.71 12.42 26.82
CA ASP A 169 11.01 13.61 26.32
C ASP A 169 10.87 13.65 24.79
N SER A 170 11.33 12.60 24.09
CA SER A 170 11.15 12.54 22.63
C SER A 170 9.69 12.53 22.23
N GLU A 171 9.41 13.10 21.07
CA GLU A 171 8.06 13.16 20.48
C GLU A 171 7.36 11.82 20.55
N VAL A 172 6.19 11.79 21.17
CA VAL A 172 5.28 10.62 21.14
C VAL A 172 4.56 10.62 19.81
N ILE A 173 4.56 9.50 19.14
CA ILE A 173 3.85 9.35 17.86
C ILE A 173 2.68 8.37 18.00
N PRO A 174 1.54 8.65 17.37
CA PRO A 174 0.42 7.71 17.34
C PRO A 174 0.83 6.44 16.59
N VAL A 175 0.54 5.29 17.18
CA VAL A 175 0.82 4.01 16.53
C VAL A 175 -0.48 3.22 16.42
N PRO A 176 -0.98 2.97 15.21
CA PRO A 176 -2.20 2.22 14.98
C PRO A 176 -2.01 0.74 15.33
N LYS A 177 -2.15 0.39 16.61
CA LYS A 177 -2.06 -0.99 17.13
C LYS A 177 -3.43 -1.65 17.19
N GLY A 178 -3.44 -2.96 17.02
CA GLY A 178 -4.64 -3.78 17.12
C GLY A 178 -5.44 -3.89 15.81
N LEU A 179 -6.19 -4.95 15.68
CA LEU A 179 -6.91 -5.30 14.45
C LEU A 179 -8.00 -4.30 14.07
N LYS A 180 -8.72 -3.73 15.05
CA LYS A 180 -9.83 -2.79 14.79
C LYS A 180 -9.34 -1.53 14.08
N ILE A 181 -8.30 -0.89 14.60
CA ILE A 181 -7.72 0.35 14.01
C ILE A 181 -7.10 0.05 12.66
N ARG A 182 -6.33 -1.03 12.54
CA ARG A 182 -5.70 -1.42 11.27
C ARG A 182 -6.72 -1.74 10.18
N ARG A 183 -7.84 -2.38 10.54
CA ARG A 183 -8.98 -2.60 9.62
C ARG A 183 -9.62 -1.28 9.20
N LEU A 184 -9.79 -0.34 10.13
CA LEU A 184 -10.34 0.98 9.83
C LEU A 184 -9.46 1.75 8.85
N HIS A 185 -8.16 1.82 9.10
CA HIS A 185 -7.22 2.50 8.19
C HIS A 185 -7.23 1.87 6.78
N LYS A 186 -7.28 0.54 6.70
CA LYS A 186 -7.44 -0.15 5.44
C LYS A 186 -8.79 0.13 4.77
N ALA A 187 -9.86 0.24 5.56
CA ALA A 187 -11.19 0.56 5.06
C ALA A 187 -11.25 1.97 4.45
N PHE A 188 -10.58 2.96 5.04
CA PHE A 188 -10.47 4.29 4.46
C PHE A 188 -9.82 4.27 3.07
N LEU A 189 -8.74 3.51 2.86
CA LEU A 189 -8.14 3.37 1.53
C LEU A 189 -9.07 2.68 0.53
N ARG A 190 -9.95 1.80 1.00
CA ARG A 190 -10.97 1.12 0.20
C ARG A 190 -12.37 1.66 0.45
N TYR A 191 -12.51 2.99 0.54
CA TYR A 191 -13.77 3.67 0.78
C TYR A 191 -14.87 3.30 -0.22
N HIS A 192 -14.52 2.90 -1.42
CA HIS A 192 -15.43 2.51 -2.49
C HIS A 192 -16.03 1.10 -2.30
N ASP A 193 -15.43 0.26 -1.46
CA ASP A 193 -15.92 -1.10 -1.18
C ASP A 193 -17.05 -1.05 -0.14
N ALA A 194 -18.26 -1.45 -0.57
CA ALA A 194 -19.46 -1.43 0.26
C ALA A 194 -19.34 -2.27 1.54
N ASN A 195 -18.48 -3.29 1.55
CA ASN A 195 -18.23 -4.10 2.75
C ASN A 195 -17.58 -3.30 3.88
N ASN A 196 -16.89 -2.22 3.56
CA ASN A 196 -16.24 -1.34 4.54
C ASN A 196 -17.16 -0.24 5.09
N TRP A 197 -18.30 0.03 4.43
CA TRP A 197 -19.15 1.17 4.78
C TRP A 197 -19.71 1.17 6.20
N PRO A 198 -20.16 0.04 6.79
CA PRO A 198 -20.59 0.04 8.18
C PRO A 198 -19.50 0.50 9.15
N LEU A 199 -18.27 -0.02 8.98
CA LEU A 199 -17.12 0.37 9.80
C LEU A 199 -16.76 1.86 9.62
N LEU A 200 -16.78 2.35 8.38
CA LEU A 200 -16.51 3.75 8.06
C LEU A 200 -17.59 4.68 8.62
N ARG A 201 -18.89 4.33 8.55
CA ARG A 201 -19.97 5.12 9.15
C ARG A 201 -19.83 5.22 10.68
N GLU A 202 -19.52 4.11 11.36
CA GLU A 202 -19.23 4.11 12.80
C GLU A 202 -18.07 5.05 13.12
N ALA A 203 -16.97 4.93 12.39
CA ALA A 203 -15.78 5.75 12.61
C ALA A 203 -16.05 7.24 12.36
N LEU A 204 -16.68 7.60 11.24
CA LEU A 204 -17.01 8.99 10.91
C LEU A 204 -17.93 9.63 11.97
N LYS A 205 -18.91 8.89 12.49
CA LYS A 205 -19.76 9.38 13.59
C LYS A 205 -18.95 9.62 14.86
N ARG A 206 -18.07 8.67 15.23
CA ARG A 206 -17.17 8.79 16.40
C ARG A 206 -16.23 9.99 16.29
N MET A 207 -15.76 10.28 15.07
CA MET A 207 -14.87 11.41 14.75
C MET A 207 -15.61 12.76 14.63
N GLY A 208 -16.93 12.80 14.84
CA GLY A 208 -17.74 13.99 14.63
C GLY A 208 -17.92 14.41 13.16
N ARG A 209 -17.64 13.50 12.22
CA ARG A 209 -17.67 13.74 10.78
C ARG A 209 -18.83 13.03 10.08
N ALA A 210 -20.00 13.01 10.73
CA ALA A 210 -21.24 12.50 10.14
C ALA A 210 -21.64 13.25 8.86
N ASP A 211 -21.15 14.47 8.67
CA ASP A 211 -21.32 15.29 7.45
C ASP A 211 -20.74 14.61 6.20
N LEU A 212 -19.85 13.65 6.34
CA LEU A 212 -19.26 12.89 5.25
C LEU A 212 -20.08 11.63 4.86
N ILE A 213 -21.23 11.39 5.50
CA ILE A 213 -22.13 10.28 5.20
C ILE A 213 -23.33 10.79 4.42
N GLY A 214 -23.51 10.31 3.19
CA GLY A 214 -24.61 10.70 2.32
C GLY A 214 -24.36 10.37 0.85
N ASN A 215 -25.30 10.74 -0.02
CA ASN A 215 -25.27 10.37 -1.43
C ASN A 215 -24.71 11.45 -2.38
N GLY A 216 -24.37 12.63 -1.84
CA GLY A 216 -23.83 13.73 -2.65
C GLY A 216 -22.32 13.57 -2.93
N LYS A 217 -21.81 14.33 -3.89
CA LYS A 217 -20.37 14.30 -4.30
C LYS A 217 -19.39 14.63 -3.15
N ARG A 218 -19.81 15.47 -2.19
CA ARG A 218 -18.98 15.87 -1.04
C ARG A 218 -18.84 14.78 0.03
N HIS A 219 -19.78 13.81 0.09
CA HIS A 219 -19.75 12.76 1.10
C HIS A 219 -18.72 11.70 0.73
N LEU A 220 -18.11 11.07 1.71
CA LEU A 220 -17.12 9.99 1.48
C LEU A 220 -17.84 8.68 1.13
N ILE A 221 -18.86 8.32 1.89
CA ILE A 221 -19.60 7.06 1.76
C ILE A 221 -21.11 7.31 1.84
N PRO A 222 -21.95 6.45 1.24
CA PRO A 222 -23.40 6.61 1.29
C PRO A 222 -23.99 6.27 2.66
N GLY A 223 -25.21 6.79 2.91
CA GLY A 223 -25.98 6.47 4.13
C GLY A 223 -26.64 5.10 4.11
N TRP A 224 -26.83 4.52 2.93
CA TRP A 224 -27.49 3.22 2.73
C TRP A 224 -26.47 2.09 2.56
N GLN A 225 -26.94 0.84 2.60
CA GLN A 225 -26.11 -0.36 2.45
C GLN A 225 -26.70 -1.28 1.37
N PRO A 226 -25.92 -1.71 0.36
CA PRO A 226 -26.36 -2.70 -0.60
C PRO A 226 -26.64 -4.05 0.07
N LYS A 227 -27.70 -4.75 -0.38
CA LYS A 227 -28.01 -6.08 0.13
C LYS A 227 -26.82 -7.04 -0.05
N GLY A 228 -26.56 -7.86 0.95
CA GLY A 228 -25.45 -8.84 0.93
C GLY A 228 -24.07 -8.26 1.16
N THR A 229 -23.95 -6.97 1.47
CA THR A 229 -22.65 -6.34 1.80
C THR A 229 -22.62 -5.84 3.25
N GLY A 230 -21.41 -5.66 3.79
CA GLY A 230 -21.23 -5.12 5.14
C GLY A 230 -21.54 -6.08 6.27
N VAL A 231 -21.92 -7.30 5.97
CA VAL A 231 -22.07 -8.36 6.97
C VAL A 231 -20.68 -8.90 7.25
N ALA A 232 -20.23 -8.80 8.50
CA ALA A 232 -19.03 -9.50 8.93
C ALA A 232 -19.29 -11.00 8.76
N GLY A 233 -18.73 -11.57 7.69
CA GLY A 233 -18.82 -13.01 7.46
C GLY A 233 -18.11 -13.72 8.61
N GLU A 234 -18.87 -14.38 9.48
CA GLU A 234 -18.32 -15.30 10.45
C GLU A 234 -17.48 -16.33 9.69
N GLY A 235 -16.18 -16.37 9.99
CA GLY A 235 -15.31 -17.45 9.55
C GLY A 235 -14.72 -17.37 8.13
N LYS A 236 -14.83 -16.26 7.39
CA LYS A 236 -14.06 -16.13 6.15
C LYS A 236 -12.62 -15.79 6.47
N THR A 237 -11.75 -16.75 6.26
CA THR A 237 -10.29 -16.60 6.32
C THR A 237 -9.90 -15.39 5.48
N PHE A 238 -9.08 -14.50 6.04
CA PHE A 238 -8.56 -13.33 5.34
C PHE A 238 -7.77 -13.81 4.12
N ARG A 239 -8.32 -13.59 2.93
CA ARG A 239 -7.61 -13.91 1.69
C ARG A 239 -6.58 -12.82 1.44
N THR A 240 -5.32 -13.20 1.48
CA THR A 240 -4.25 -12.34 0.98
C THR A 240 -4.38 -12.26 -0.55
N GLN A 241 -4.51 -11.06 -1.08
CA GLN A 241 -4.74 -10.81 -2.52
C GLN A 241 -3.54 -11.15 -3.43
N HIS A 242 -2.59 -11.96 -2.96
CA HIS A 242 -1.33 -12.14 -3.68
C HIS A 242 -1.26 -13.33 -4.64
N THR A 243 -2.28 -14.18 -4.71
CA THR A 243 -2.14 -15.41 -5.51
C THR A 243 -2.71 -15.33 -6.91
N GLY A 244 -3.57 -14.35 -7.24
CA GLY A 244 -4.17 -14.25 -8.58
C GLY A 244 -4.82 -15.54 -9.09
N LEU A 245 -4.93 -16.56 -8.24
CA LEU A 245 -5.52 -17.86 -8.59
C LEU A 245 -7.03 -17.78 -8.48
N PRO A 246 -7.78 -18.26 -9.46
CA PRO A 246 -9.23 -18.38 -9.37
C PRO A 246 -9.62 -19.29 -8.21
N ASP A 247 -10.75 -18.95 -7.57
CA ASP A 247 -11.36 -19.74 -6.50
C ASP A 247 -11.72 -21.13 -7.01
N THR A 248 -10.83 -22.09 -6.89
CA THR A 248 -11.23 -23.49 -6.97
C THR A 248 -11.93 -23.83 -5.67
N PRO A 249 -13.19 -24.30 -5.69
CA PRO A 249 -13.84 -24.75 -4.47
C PRO A 249 -13.01 -25.91 -3.93
N ALA A 250 -12.40 -25.70 -2.76
CA ALA A 250 -11.72 -26.79 -2.07
C ALA A 250 -12.78 -27.86 -1.78
N THR A 251 -12.70 -28.95 -2.50
CA THR A 251 -13.40 -30.18 -2.18
C THR A 251 -12.99 -30.55 -0.75
N ARG A 252 -13.88 -30.32 0.20
CA ARG A 252 -13.76 -30.82 1.57
C ARG A 252 -13.71 -32.35 1.49
N GLY A 253 -12.50 -32.89 1.35
CA GLY A 253 -12.26 -34.31 1.58
C GLY A 253 -12.72 -34.64 3.00
N LYS A 254 -13.79 -35.44 3.11
CA LYS A 254 -14.21 -36.08 4.35
C LYS A 254 -12.98 -36.85 4.87
N ARG A 255 -12.33 -36.32 5.90
CA ARG A 255 -11.40 -37.12 6.71
C ARG A 255 -12.23 -38.19 7.39
N GLY A 256 -12.19 -39.39 6.84
CA GLY A 256 -12.74 -40.57 7.46
C GLY A 256 -12.07 -40.81 8.81
N SER A 257 -12.90 -40.88 9.85
CA SER A 257 -12.51 -41.33 11.19
C SER A 257 -12.16 -42.81 11.15
N GLY A 258 -10.95 -43.12 10.72
CA GLY A 258 -10.39 -44.47 10.83
C GLY A 258 -9.94 -44.74 12.27
N GLY A 259 -10.84 -45.29 13.08
CA GLY A 259 -10.52 -45.81 14.40
C GLY A 259 -9.48 -46.92 14.30
N ARG A 260 -8.26 -46.66 14.70
CA ARG A 260 -7.20 -47.67 14.84
C ARG A 260 -7.43 -48.45 16.11
N LYS A 261 -8.08 -49.63 16.00
CA LYS A 261 -8.15 -50.62 17.07
C LYS A 261 -6.72 -51.09 17.41
N ARG A 262 -6.31 -50.79 18.63
CA ARG A 262 -5.08 -51.27 19.24
C ARG A 262 -5.23 -52.73 19.58
N LYS A 263 -4.61 -53.66 18.83
CA LYS A 263 -4.47 -55.06 19.20
C LYS A 263 -3.39 -55.17 20.26
N SER A 264 -3.79 -55.60 21.45
CA SER A 264 -2.90 -56.07 22.49
C SER A 264 -2.24 -57.37 22.11
N ARG A 265 -0.93 -57.37 22.07
CA ARG A 265 -0.14 -58.61 21.91
C ARG A 265 0.21 -59.09 23.32
N THR A 266 -0.43 -60.18 23.74
CA THR A 266 -0.05 -60.98 24.91
C THR A 266 1.25 -61.75 24.60
N SER A 267 2.17 -61.61 25.52
CA SER A 267 3.42 -62.34 25.58
C SER A 267 3.14 -63.81 25.99
N SER A 268 3.63 -64.75 25.21
CA SER A 268 3.85 -66.12 25.67
C SER A 268 5.35 -66.41 25.56
N ARG A 269 5.96 -66.53 26.72
CA ARG A 269 7.25 -67.22 26.87
C ARG A 269 7.04 -68.72 26.63
N ASN A 270 7.89 -69.33 25.85
CA ASN A 270 8.27 -70.72 26.09
C ASN A 270 9.75 -70.94 25.85
N HIS A 271 10.34 -71.52 26.86
CA HIS A 271 11.67 -72.11 26.91
C HIS A 271 11.78 -73.31 25.95
N GLN A 272 12.90 -73.52 25.34
CA GLN A 272 13.75 -74.75 25.43
C GLN A 272 14.76 -74.80 24.30
N HIS A 273 15.91 -75.02 24.68
CA HIS A 273 17.20 -75.70 24.39
C HIS A 273 18.22 -74.82 23.71
#